data_f869ff35c07083a1fe5d2dcb80b39d67
#
_entry.id   f869ff35c07083a1fe5d2dcb80b39d67
#
_cell.length_a   1.000
_cell.length_b   1.000
_cell.length_c   1.000
_cell.angle_alpha   90.00
_cell.angle_beta   90.00
_cell.angle_gamma   90.00
#
_symmetry.space_group_name_H-M   'P 1'
#
loop_
_entity.id
_entity.type
_entity.pdbx_description
1 polymer ?
#
loop_
_entity_poly.entity_id
_entity_poly.type
_entity_poly.pdbx_seq_one_letter_code
_entity_poly.pdbx_strand_id
1 'polypeptide(L)'
;MRPRSKNGRIVEATSSNTKALNDVLDTDEGARYVGEFAIGVNPYVTSPMLDILFDEKIAGSIHFTPGCCYDDAYNGNKSSVHWDMVLIQTPEWGGGEIYFDDMLIRKDGRFVIDELACLNPENLK
;
A
#
# COMPACT_ATOMS: atom_id res chain seq x y z
N MET A 1 -4.86 4.36 10.17
CA MET A 1 -5.90 4.67 9.16
C MET A 1 -6.59 3.37 8.72
N ARG A 2 -7.89 3.44 8.45
CA ARG A 2 -8.69 2.30 7.93
C ARG A 2 -9.50 2.79 6.73
N PRO A 3 -9.03 2.60 5.51
CA PRO A 3 -9.80 2.91 4.30
C PRO A 3 -10.69 1.71 3.91
N ARG A 4 -11.85 2.01 3.36
CA ARG A 4 -12.69 1.05 2.65
C ARG A 4 -12.91 1.58 1.24
N SER A 5 -12.61 0.77 0.25
CA SER A 5 -12.74 1.15 -1.15
C SER A 5 -13.82 0.34 -1.85
N LYS A 6 -14.42 0.92 -2.88
CA LYS A 6 -15.35 0.27 -3.80
C LYS A 6 -15.06 0.76 -5.21
N ASN A 7 -14.83 -0.16 -6.14
CA ASN A 7 -14.51 0.15 -7.53
C ASN A 7 -13.33 1.14 -7.65
N GLY A 8 -12.27 0.92 -6.87
CA GLY A 8 -11.07 1.77 -6.87
C GLY A 8 -11.21 3.11 -6.13
N ARG A 9 -12.40 3.44 -5.61
CA ARG A 9 -12.65 4.69 -4.88
C ARG A 9 -12.75 4.44 -3.38
N ILE A 10 -12.05 5.22 -2.58
CA ILE A 10 -12.19 5.23 -1.10
C ILE A 10 -13.55 5.84 -0.75
N VAL A 11 -14.46 5.00 -0.25
CA VAL A 11 -15.81 5.40 0.16
C VAL A 11 -15.92 5.73 1.64
N GLU A 12 -15.00 5.22 2.44
CA GLU A 12 -14.91 5.48 3.87
C GLU A 12 -13.44 5.48 4.30
N ALA A 13 -13.04 6.44 5.11
CA ALA A 13 -11.70 6.51 5.67
C ALA A 13 -11.76 7.07 7.11
N THR A 14 -11.14 6.33 8.04
CA THR A 14 -11.04 6.71 9.45
C THR A 14 -9.60 6.66 9.93
N SER A 15 -9.26 7.53 10.88
CA SER A 15 -7.93 7.57 11.51
C SER A 15 -8.02 8.23 12.88
N SER A 16 -6.89 8.41 13.55
CA SER A 16 -6.78 9.23 14.76
C SER A 16 -7.21 10.70 14.52
N ASN A 17 -7.08 11.17 13.27
CA ASN A 17 -7.60 12.48 12.84
C ASN A 17 -8.40 12.30 11.55
N THR A 18 -9.59 11.76 11.68
CA THR A 18 -10.50 11.44 10.56
C THR A 18 -10.87 12.67 9.74
N LYS A 19 -11.03 13.83 10.37
CA LYS A 19 -11.36 15.06 9.65
C LYS A 19 -10.22 15.46 8.70
N ALA A 20 -9.01 15.60 9.20
CA ALA A 20 -7.86 15.98 8.37
C ALA A 20 -7.60 14.97 7.25
N LEU A 21 -7.77 13.67 7.52
CA LEU A 21 -7.68 12.63 6.50
C LEU A 21 -8.69 12.85 5.38
N ASN A 22 -9.95 13.08 5.70
CA ASN A 22 -10.97 13.30 4.69
C ASN A 22 -10.82 14.64 3.97
N ASP A 23 -10.35 15.70 4.65
CA ASP A 23 -10.04 16.97 4.00
C ASP A 23 -8.99 16.80 2.88
N VAL A 24 -7.97 15.96 3.06
CA VAL A 24 -6.99 15.61 2.02
C VAL A 24 -7.64 14.78 0.90
N LEU A 25 -8.40 13.76 1.26
CA LEU A 25 -9.07 12.88 0.28
C LEU A 25 -10.18 13.59 -0.51
N ASP A 26 -10.65 14.74 -0.06
CA ASP A 26 -11.67 15.55 -0.73
C ASP A 26 -11.07 16.80 -1.43
N THR A 27 -9.74 16.85 -1.59
CA THR A 27 -9.04 17.96 -2.26
C THR A 27 -9.53 18.14 -3.72
N ASP A 28 -9.72 17.03 -4.43
CA ASP A 28 -10.30 17.01 -5.77
C ASP A 28 -11.00 15.67 -6.05
N GLU A 29 -11.65 15.54 -7.20
CA GLU A 29 -12.43 14.35 -7.57
C GLU A 29 -11.55 13.08 -7.62
N GLY A 30 -10.30 13.19 -8.06
CA GLY A 30 -9.36 12.07 -8.19
C GLY A 30 -8.70 11.63 -6.87
N ALA A 31 -8.71 12.49 -5.84
CA ALA A 31 -7.97 12.22 -4.59
C ALA A 31 -8.43 10.97 -3.84
N ARG A 32 -9.68 10.55 -4.00
CA ARG A 32 -10.19 9.31 -3.39
C ARG A 32 -9.96 8.05 -4.22
N TYR A 33 -9.47 8.18 -5.46
CA TYR A 33 -9.17 7.03 -6.29
C TYR A 33 -7.75 6.53 -6.06
N VAL A 34 -7.55 5.22 -6.23
CA VAL A 34 -6.24 4.59 -6.15
C VAL A 34 -5.40 5.02 -7.34
N GLY A 35 -4.29 5.70 -7.08
CA GLY A 35 -3.27 6.00 -8.07
C GLY A 35 -2.25 4.88 -8.19
N GLU A 36 -1.87 4.30 -7.04
CA GLU A 36 -0.79 3.33 -6.98
C GLU A 36 -1.02 2.27 -5.90
N PHE A 37 -0.63 1.04 -6.18
CA PHE A 37 -0.55 -0.04 -5.20
C PHE A 37 0.70 -0.87 -5.48
N ALA A 38 1.48 -1.14 -4.44
CA ALA A 38 2.64 -2.01 -4.58
C ALA A 38 2.92 -2.83 -3.32
N ILE A 39 3.75 -3.84 -3.50
CA ILE A 39 4.15 -4.80 -2.47
C ILE A 39 5.65 -4.67 -2.24
N GLY A 40 6.06 -4.28 -1.03
CA GLY A 40 7.46 -4.14 -0.65
C GLY A 40 8.13 -5.50 -0.45
N VAL A 41 9.29 -5.69 -1.09
CA VAL A 41 10.02 -6.98 -1.10
C VAL A 41 11.53 -6.82 -0.87
N ASN A 42 12.05 -5.61 -0.61
CA ASN A 42 13.48 -5.42 -0.42
C ASN A 42 13.94 -6.01 0.93
N PRO A 43 14.72 -7.12 0.94
CA PRO A 43 15.09 -7.82 2.17
C PRO A 43 16.08 -7.04 3.05
N TYR A 44 16.67 -5.97 2.52
CA TYR A 44 17.63 -5.12 3.24
C TYR A 44 16.98 -3.91 3.91
N VAL A 45 15.71 -3.62 3.57
CA VAL A 45 14.92 -2.58 4.23
C VAL A 45 13.89 -3.27 5.11
N THR A 46 14.11 -3.25 6.43
CA THR A 46 13.31 -4.03 7.39
C THR A 46 12.56 -3.19 8.42
N SER A 47 12.83 -1.89 8.45
CA SER A 47 12.20 -0.97 9.41
C SER A 47 12.03 0.42 8.78
N PRO A 48 11.11 1.24 9.31
CA PRO A 48 10.92 2.61 8.83
C PRO A 48 12.18 3.46 8.99
N MET A 49 12.51 4.18 7.94
CA MET A 49 13.63 5.12 7.87
C MET A 49 13.18 6.58 7.85
N LEU A 50 11.87 6.82 7.84
CA LEU A 50 11.24 8.13 7.65
C LEU A 50 11.62 8.78 6.32
N ASP A 51 11.85 7.95 5.32
CA ASP A 51 12.11 8.31 3.94
C ASP A 51 11.28 7.40 3.03
N ILE A 52 10.35 7.98 2.28
CA ILE A 52 9.38 7.21 1.50
C ILE A 52 10.05 6.34 0.43
N LEU A 53 11.16 6.77 -0.15
CA LEU A 53 11.89 5.99 -1.16
C LEU A 53 12.42 4.66 -0.63
N PHE A 54 12.65 4.57 0.69
CA PHE A 54 13.02 3.34 1.37
C PHE A 54 11.82 2.64 1.98
N ASP A 55 10.94 3.39 2.64
CA ASP A 55 9.85 2.82 3.43
C ASP A 55 8.82 2.08 2.56
N GLU A 56 8.59 2.52 1.35
CA GLU A 56 7.72 1.84 0.38
C GLU A 56 8.27 0.48 -0.10
N LYS A 57 9.54 0.19 0.16
CA LYS A 57 10.24 -1.03 -0.27
C LYS A 57 10.48 -2.04 0.85
N ILE A 58 10.08 -1.73 2.08
CA ILE A 58 10.25 -2.61 3.24
C ILE A 58 9.73 -4.00 2.94
N ALA A 59 10.57 -5.03 3.22
CA ALA A 59 10.13 -6.41 3.10
C ALA A 59 8.90 -6.68 3.96
N GLY A 60 7.85 -7.21 3.36
CA GLY A 60 6.58 -7.46 4.05
C GLY A 60 5.64 -6.26 4.15
N SER A 61 5.96 -5.14 3.51
CA SER A 61 5.05 -3.99 3.43
C SER A 61 4.16 -4.02 2.18
N ILE A 62 3.14 -3.19 2.20
CA ILE A 62 2.47 -2.65 1.02
C ILE A 62 2.56 -1.13 1.06
N HIS A 63 2.50 -0.48 -0.10
CA HIS A 63 2.05 0.89 -0.13
C HIS A 63 0.82 1.06 -1.02
N PHE A 64 0.00 1.99 -0.61
CA PHE A 64 -1.27 2.32 -1.22
C PHE A 64 -1.35 3.84 -1.36
N THR A 65 -1.52 4.32 -2.58
CA THR A 65 -1.43 5.74 -2.89
C THR A 65 -2.75 6.26 -3.41
N PRO A 66 -3.53 6.98 -2.60
CA PRO A 66 -4.64 7.78 -3.10
C PRO A 66 -4.14 8.92 -3.99
N GLY A 67 -4.92 9.23 -5.03
CA GLY A 67 -4.67 10.33 -5.93
C GLY A 67 -4.03 9.92 -7.26
N CYS A 68 -3.09 10.71 -7.78
CA CYS A 68 -2.46 10.45 -9.05
C CYS A 68 -1.44 9.31 -8.98
N CYS A 69 -1.20 8.68 -10.11
CA CYS A 69 -0.10 7.76 -10.38
C CYS A 69 1.04 8.49 -11.10
N TYR A 70 2.12 7.76 -11.38
CA TYR A 70 3.16 8.24 -12.30
C TYR A 70 2.66 8.20 -13.76
N ASP A 71 3.20 9.10 -14.58
CA ASP A 71 2.85 9.18 -16.01
C ASP A 71 3.11 7.87 -16.75
N ASP A 72 4.22 7.18 -16.41
CA ASP A 72 4.61 5.89 -17.01
C ASP A 72 3.67 4.74 -16.62
N ALA A 73 2.89 4.89 -15.56
CA ALA A 73 1.93 3.91 -15.06
C ALA A 73 0.51 4.50 -14.96
N TYR A 74 0.16 5.36 -15.91
CA TYR A 74 -1.10 6.09 -15.89
C TYR A 74 -2.32 5.18 -15.98
N ASN A 75 -3.13 5.22 -14.93
CA ASN A 75 -4.34 4.40 -14.77
C ASN A 75 -5.65 5.13 -15.09
N GLY A 76 -5.58 6.33 -15.67
CA GLY A 76 -6.76 7.14 -16.02
C GLY A 76 -7.18 8.13 -14.94
N ASN A 77 -6.65 8.04 -13.73
CA ASN A 77 -6.97 8.98 -12.64
C ASN A 77 -6.07 10.21 -12.65
N LYS A 78 -6.64 11.37 -12.40
CA LYS A 78 -5.93 12.64 -12.25
C LYS A 78 -6.29 13.27 -10.91
N SER A 79 -5.27 13.72 -10.19
CA SER A 79 -5.41 14.42 -8.91
C SER A 79 -4.20 15.30 -8.67
N SER A 80 -4.36 16.33 -7.86
CA SER A 80 -3.25 17.08 -7.27
C SER A 80 -2.67 16.38 -6.05
N VAL A 81 -3.34 15.33 -5.55
CA VAL A 81 -2.89 14.49 -4.45
C VAL A 81 -2.10 13.31 -4.98
N HIS A 82 -0.95 13.02 -4.36
CA HIS A 82 -0.21 11.77 -4.45
C HIS A 82 0.33 11.49 -3.05
N TRP A 83 -0.30 10.54 -2.36
CA TRP A 83 0.00 10.31 -0.95
C TRP A 83 0.32 8.84 -0.69
N ASP A 84 1.61 8.51 -0.67
CA ASP A 84 2.08 7.16 -0.38
C ASP A 84 1.87 6.82 1.09
N MET A 85 1.09 5.78 1.31
CA MET A 85 0.80 5.25 2.64
C MET A 85 1.35 3.85 2.76
N VAL A 86 2.36 3.68 3.61
CA VAL A 86 3.02 2.39 3.83
C VAL A 86 2.38 1.67 5.02
N LEU A 87 2.07 0.39 4.83
CA LEU A 87 1.62 -0.52 5.88
C LEU A 87 2.56 -1.73 5.93
N ILE A 88 3.26 -1.90 7.04
CA ILE A 88 4.11 -3.06 7.27
C ILE A 88 3.24 -4.18 7.85
N GLN A 89 3.30 -5.37 7.24
CA GLN A 89 2.46 -6.52 7.59
C GLN A 89 3.25 -7.67 8.21
N THR A 90 4.49 -7.43 8.64
CA THR A 90 5.24 -8.45 9.39
C THR A 90 4.69 -8.60 10.81
N PRO A 91 4.94 -9.74 11.50
CA PRO A 91 4.36 -10.02 12.82
C PRO A 91 4.67 -8.93 13.86
N GLU A 92 5.85 -8.33 13.82
CA GLU A 92 6.28 -7.26 14.73
C GLU A 92 5.40 -6.01 14.62
N TRP A 93 4.76 -5.82 13.46
CA TRP A 93 3.87 -4.69 13.16
C TRP A 93 2.38 -5.08 13.17
N GLY A 94 2.06 -6.28 13.70
CA GLY A 94 0.68 -6.74 13.85
C GLY A 94 0.18 -7.69 12.77
N GLY A 95 1.04 -8.09 11.84
CA GLY A 95 0.69 -9.01 10.77
C GLY A 95 -0.24 -8.41 9.72
N GLY A 96 -0.70 -9.25 8.80
CA GLY A 96 -1.69 -8.88 7.79
C GLY A 96 -1.79 -9.91 6.68
N GLU A 97 -2.84 -9.79 5.88
CA GLU A 97 -3.12 -10.70 4.78
C GLU A 97 -3.41 -9.90 3.51
N ILE A 98 -2.99 -10.44 2.37
CA ILE A 98 -3.31 -9.92 1.04
C ILE A 98 -4.02 -11.01 0.27
N TYR A 99 -5.20 -10.69 -0.22
CA TYR A 99 -5.98 -11.53 -1.11
C TYR A 99 -6.11 -10.88 -2.48
N PHE A 100 -5.95 -11.68 -3.54
CA PHE A 100 -6.36 -11.33 -4.88
C PHE A 100 -7.54 -12.22 -5.24
N ASP A 101 -8.70 -11.57 -5.44
CA ASP A 101 -9.99 -12.23 -5.42
C ASP A 101 -10.12 -13.01 -4.10
N ASP A 102 -10.37 -14.29 -4.10
CA ASP A 102 -10.49 -15.12 -2.88
C ASP A 102 -9.20 -15.91 -2.57
N MET A 103 -8.10 -15.65 -3.30
CA MET A 103 -6.83 -16.35 -3.12
C MET A 103 -5.92 -15.57 -2.17
N LEU A 104 -5.51 -16.19 -1.06
CA LEU A 104 -4.50 -15.65 -0.16
C LEU A 104 -3.14 -15.67 -0.87
N ILE A 105 -2.56 -14.50 -1.07
CA ILE A 105 -1.28 -14.31 -1.77
C ILE A 105 -0.14 -14.16 -0.76
N ARG A 106 -0.35 -13.35 0.30
CA ARG A 106 0.68 -13.09 1.30
C ARG A 106 0.05 -13.04 2.69
N LYS A 107 0.72 -13.64 3.66
CA LYS A 107 0.36 -13.60 5.08
C LYS A 107 1.56 -13.18 5.92
N ASP A 108 1.33 -12.24 6.84
CA ASP A 108 2.33 -11.75 7.79
C ASP A 108 3.66 -11.36 7.11
N GLY A 109 3.55 -10.71 5.96
CA GLY A 109 4.67 -10.24 5.16
C GLY A 109 5.34 -11.29 4.26
N ARG A 110 4.83 -12.52 4.21
CA ARG A 110 5.42 -13.63 3.42
C ARG A 110 4.44 -14.15 2.37
N PHE A 111 4.93 -14.33 1.16
CA PHE A 111 4.16 -14.98 0.10
C PHE A 111 3.92 -16.46 0.43
N VAL A 112 2.68 -16.88 0.25
CA VAL A 112 2.22 -18.24 0.60
C VAL A 112 1.91 -19.11 -0.62
N ILE A 113 2.00 -18.52 -1.82
CA ILE A 113 1.85 -19.26 -3.09
C ILE A 113 3.22 -19.53 -3.70
N ASP A 114 3.38 -20.72 -4.30
CA ASP A 114 4.68 -21.21 -4.79
C ASP A 114 5.28 -20.30 -5.85
N GLU A 115 4.46 -19.75 -6.74
CA GLU A 115 4.87 -18.87 -7.84
C GLU A 115 5.54 -17.57 -7.36
N LEU A 116 5.21 -17.10 -6.16
CA LEU A 116 5.76 -15.89 -5.56
C LEU A 116 6.72 -16.15 -4.39
N ALA A 117 6.96 -17.41 -4.03
CA ALA A 117 7.84 -17.76 -2.92
C ALA A 117 9.28 -17.27 -3.13
N CYS A 118 9.71 -17.11 -4.38
CA CYS A 118 11.01 -16.54 -4.74
C CYS A 118 11.19 -15.08 -4.26
N LEU A 119 10.10 -14.36 -3.98
CA LEU A 119 10.10 -12.98 -3.46
C LEU A 119 10.17 -12.91 -1.92
N ASN A 120 10.19 -14.04 -1.23
CA ASN A 120 10.40 -14.04 0.20
C ASN A 120 11.85 -13.65 0.56
N PRO A 121 12.08 -12.95 1.69
CA PRO A 121 13.37 -12.31 1.99
C PRO A 121 14.58 -13.25 1.94
N GLU A 122 14.43 -14.50 2.35
CA GLU A 122 15.51 -15.51 2.31
C GLU A 122 15.94 -15.90 0.89
N ASN A 123 15.10 -15.67 -0.11
CA ASN A 123 15.36 -16.01 -1.52
C ASN A 123 15.91 -14.82 -2.32
N LEU A 124 15.88 -13.61 -1.72
CA LEU A 124 16.35 -12.37 -2.35
C LEU A 124 17.71 -11.86 -1.80
N LYS A 125 18.31 -12.57 -0.86
CA LYS A 125 19.61 -12.22 -0.26
C LYS A 125 20.76 -12.96 -0.93
#